data_bb2496bd2258c409e3e5f7a08dffc15c
#
_entry.id   bb2496bd2258c409e3e5f7a08dffc15c
#
_cell.length_a   1.000
_cell.length_b   1.000
_cell.length_c   1.000
_cell.angle_alpha   90.00
_cell.angle_beta   90.00
_cell.angle_gamma   90.00
#
_symmetry.space_group_name_H-M   'P 1'
#
loop_
_entity.id
_entity.type
_entity.pdbx_description
1 polymer ?
#
loop_
_entity_poly.entity_id
_entity_poly.type
_entity_poly.pdbx_seq_one_letter_code
_entity_poly.pdbx_strand_id
1 'polypeptide(L)'
;MEIYPTISVEISAQPIIAFDKIDGSNIRVEWTRKGGFAKFGARRRLLDVNEEPLGEAIPLFMDSYSEDLERIFRKERYEKVTAFFEFAGANSFAGKHEDEEHIVTLFDVQVFKKGMMLPREFVKMFGDVVRIPTILYEGNANIPFVESVRDGSLEGMTFEGVVCKGALDKRNRPVRFKVKNQAWLDRLKEKYGHDPALYESLK
;
A
#
# COMPACT_ATOMS: atom_id res chain seq x y z
N MET A 1 4.05 -2.33 -17.05
CA MET A 1 3.58 -1.85 -15.73
C MET A 1 4.47 -2.43 -14.65
N GLU A 2 4.98 -1.58 -13.78
CA GLU A 2 5.87 -2.00 -12.69
C GLU A 2 5.13 -2.84 -11.64
N ILE A 3 5.83 -3.79 -11.02
CA ILE A 3 5.32 -4.60 -9.92
C ILE A 3 5.80 -3.99 -8.61
N TYR A 4 4.90 -3.87 -7.62
CA TYR A 4 5.30 -3.39 -6.30
C TYR A 4 6.31 -4.36 -5.67
N PRO A 5 7.45 -3.86 -5.19
CA PRO A 5 8.49 -4.72 -4.61
C PRO A 5 8.00 -5.40 -3.33
N THR A 6 8.52 -6.59 -3.07
CA THR A 6 8.28 -7.28 -1.79
C THR A 6 8.84 -6.44 -0.65
N ILE A 7 8.02 -6.20 0.38
CA ILE A 7 8.42 -5.47 1.57
C ILE A 7 9.12 -6.41 2.55
N SER A 8 10.30 -6.01 3.04
CA SER A 8 11.05 -6.77 4.05
C SER A 8 10.30 -6.86 5.37
N VAL A 9 10.59 -7.90 6.14
CA VAL A 9 10.23 -8.02 7.56
C VAL A 9 11.41 -7.64 8.48
N GLU A 10 12.59 -7.39 7.90
CA GLU A 10 13.75 -6.94 8.65
C GLU A 10 13.59 -5.47 9.03
N ILE A 11 13.62 -5.21 10.32
CA ILE A 11 13.44 -3.88 10.89
C ILE A 11 14.73 -3.09 10.73
N SER A 12 14.64 -1.90 10.19
CA SER A 12 15.76 -0.98 10.05
C SER A 12 15.63 0.15 11.08
N ALA A 13 16.60 0.23 11.99
CA ALA A 13 16.65 1.23 13.04
C ALA A 13 17.08 2.61 12.48
N GLN A 14 16.22 3.25 11.71
CA GLN A 14 16.42 4.58 11.17
C GLN A 14 15.12 5.37 11.20
N PRO A 15 15.16 6.70 10.96
CA PRO A 15 13.94 7.49 10.86
C PRO A 15 13.00 6.99 9.76
N ILE A 16 11.74 6.76 10.12
CA ILE A 16 10.70 6.26 9.23
C ILE A 16 9.41 7.05 9.42
N ILE A 17 8.54 6.95 8.44
CA ILE A 17 7.11 7.21 8.54
C ILE A 17 6.42 5.85 8.49
N ALA A 18 5.65 5.52 9.52
CA ALA A 18 4.86 4.30 9.58
C ALA A 18 3.41 4.60 9.19
N PHE A 19 2.97 3.94 8.17
CA PHE A 19 1.61 4.01 7.65
C PHE A 19 0.82 2.80 8.11
N ASP A 20 -0.46 3.01 8.41
CA ASP A 20 -1.39 1.92 8.69
C ASP A 20 -1.38 0.92 7.53
N LYS A 21 -1.28 -0.36 7.85
CA LYS A 21 -1.30 -1.40 6.84
C LYS A 21 -2.72 -1.88 6.62
N ILE A 22 -3.32 -1.36 5.56
CA ILE A 22 -4.65 -1.73 5.14
C ILE A 22 -4.65 -3.20 4.66
N ASP A 23 -5.60 -3.98 5.15
CA ASP A 23 -5.80 -5.36 4.74
C ASP A 23 -6.69 -5.42 3.50
N GLY A 24 -6.09 -5.62 2.36
CA GLY A 24 -6.78 -5.63 1.08
C GLY A 24 -5.99 -6.31 -0.03
N SER A 25 -6.26 -5.87 -1.24
CA SER A 25 -5.60 -6.37 -2.45
C SER A 25 -4.85 -5.27 -3.17
N ASN A 26 -3.60 -5.56 -3.53
CA ASN A 26 -2.77 -4.62 -4.29
C ASN A 26 -3.29 -4.43 -5.72
N ILE A 27 -3.62 -3.20 -6.05
CA ILE A 27 -4.01 -2.76 -7.39
C ILE A 27 -2.97 -1.78 -7.91
N ARG A 28 -2.60 -1.93 -9.17
CA ARG A 28 -1.64 -1.06 -9.88
C ARG A 28 -2.35 -0.33 -11.00
N VAL A 29 -2.05 0.95 -11.14
CA VAL A 29 -2.60 1.78 -12.20
C VAL A 29 -1.45 2.46 -12.94
N GLU A 30 -1.34 2.25 -14.25
CA GLU A 30 -0.33 2.88 -15.08
C GLU A 30 -0.92 4.08 -15.82
N TRP A 31 -0.30 5.22 -15.61
CA TRP A 31 -0.56 6.44 -16.35
C TRP A 31 0.58 6.78 -17.28
N THR A 32 0.26 7.30 -18.44
CA THR A 32 1.23 7.88 -19.37
C THR A 32 0.76 9.25 -19.84
N ARG A 33 1.71 10.15 -20.12
CA ARG A 33 1.38 11.50 -20.56
C ARG A 33 0.52 11.55 -21.84
N LYS A 34 0.69 10.57 -22.75
CA LYS A 34 -0.05 10.50 -24.01
C LYS A 34 -1.37 9.75 -23.91
N GLY A 35 -1.41 8.71 -23.08
CA GLY A 35 -2.54 7.77 -23.04
C GLY A 35 -3.41 7.85 -21.79
N GLY A 36 -3.08 8.72 -20.81
CA GLY A 36 -3.78 8.76 -19.54
C GLY A 36 -3.67 7.46 -18.77
N PHE A 37 -4.70 7.10 -18.01
CA PHE A 37 -4.83 5.84 -17.27
C PHE A 37 -5.38 4.75 -18.20
N ALA A 38 -4.51 3.90 -18.71
CA ALA A 38 -4.88 2.91 -19.71
C ALA A 38 -4.65 1.45 -19.29
N LYS A 39 -3.92 1.21 -18.18
CA LYS A 39 -3.62 -0.14 -17.72
C LYS A 39 -3.83 -0.28 -16.24
N PHE A 40 -4.56 -1.32 -15.89
CA PHE A 40 -4.82 -1.73 -14.52
C PHE A 40 -4.25 -3.12 -14.29
N GLY A 41 -3.86 -3.43 -13.07
CA GLY A 41 -3.35 -4.75 -12.71
C GLY A 41 -3.48 -5.04 -11.23
N ALA A 42 -3.67 -6.29 -10.89
CA ALA A 42 -3.44 -6.83 -9.56
C ALA A 42 -1.93 -7.07 -9.35
N ARG A 43 -1.55 -7.67 -8.25
CA ARG A 43 -0.14 -7.80 -7.85
C ARG A 43 0.82 -8.30 -8.94
N ARG A 44 0.41 -9.28 -9.77
CA ARG A 44 1.30 -9.92 -10.78
C ARG A 44 0.72 -10.01 -12.18
N ARG A 45 -0.54 -9.63 -12.40
CA ARG A 45 -1.23 -9.74 -13.68
C ARG A 45 -1.99 -8.47 -14.03
N LEU A 46 -2.37 -8.32 -15.26
CA LEU A 46 -3.31 -7.28 -15.67
C LEU A 46 -4.70 -7.59 -15.12
N LEU A 47 -5.49 -6.57 -14.94
CA LEU A 47 -6.83 -6.63 -14.39
C LEU A 47 -7.82 -6.17 -15.47
N ASP A 48 -8.89 -6.93 -15.61
CA ASP A 48 -10.05 -6.57 -16.42
C ASP A 48 -11.19 -6.06 -15.52
N VAL A 49 -11.97 -5.11 -16.02
CA VAL A 49 -13.09 -4.52 -15.28
C VAL A 49 -14.18 -5.53 -14.90
N ASN A 50 -14.33 -6.59 -15.71
CA ASN A 50 -15.32 -7.65 -15.47
C ASN A 50 -14.81 -8.76 -14.53
N GLU A 51 -13.61 -8.60 -13.99
CA GLU A 51 -13.00 -9.62 -13.14
C GLU A 51 -13.33 -9.41 -11.66
N GLU A 52 -14.31 -10.11 -11.16
CA GLU A 52 -14.73 -10.04 -9.76
C GLU A 52 -13.75 -10.71 -8.78
N PRO A 53 -13.59 -10.15 -7.56
CA PRO A 53 -14.09 -8.86 -7.11
C PRO A 53 -13.19 -7.68 -7.49
N LEU A 54 -11.97 -7.92 -7.98
CA LEU A 54 -10.92 -6.90 -8.14
C LEU A 54 -11.20 -5.90 -9.28
N GLY A 55 -12.00 -6.29 -10.27
CA GLY A 55 -12.36 -5.41 -11.39
C GLY A 55 -13.10 -4.15 -10.96
N GLU A 56 -13.84 -4.23 -9.84
CA GLU A 56 -14.53 -3.08 -9.23
C GLU A 56 -13.58 -1.95 -8.83
N ALA A 57 -12.31 -2.26 -8.54
CA ALA A 57 -11.32 -1.24 -8.24
C ALA A 57 -11.08 -0.25 -9.40
N ILE A 58 -11.37 -0.66 -10.65
CA ILE A 58 -11.15 0.20 -11.83
C ILE A 58 -12.14 1.38 -11.84
N PRO A 59 -13.48 1.17 -11.86
CA PRO A 59 -14.40 2.29 -11.79
C PRO A 59 -14.25 3.12 -10.52
N LEU A 60 -14.04 2.49 -9.34
CA LEU A 60 -13.80 3.22 -8.10
C LEU A 60 -12.59 4.16 -8.20
N PHE A 61 -11.49 3.70 -8.78
CA PHE A 61 -10.33 4.55 -9.03
C PHE A 61 -10.64 5.67 -10.02
N MET A 62 -11.27 5.34 -11.15
CA MET A 62 -11.55 6.32 -12.20
C MET A 62 -12.45 7.45 -11.71
N ASP A 63 -13.46 7.12 -10.92
CA ASP A 63 -14.42 8.09 -10.40
C ASP A 63 -13.83 8.94 -9.25
N SER A 64 -13.01 8.33 -8.41
CA SER A 64 -12.52 8.99 -7.19
C SER A 64 -11.24 9.80 -7.41
N TYR A 65 -10.30 9.36 -8.27
CA TYR A 65 -8.93 9.88 -8.26
C TYR A 65 -8.31 10.19 -9.61
N SER A 66 -8.90 9.75 -10.72
CA SER A 66 -8.23 9.85 -12.03
C SER A 66 -7.95 11.30 -12.42
N GLU A 67 -8.90 12.21 -12.22
CA GLU A 67 -8.77 13.62 -12.58
C GLU A 67 -7.68 14.33 -11.76
N ASP A 68 -7.71 14.17 -10.44
CA ASP A 68 -6.76 14.80 -9.54
C ASP A 68 -5.33 14.28 -9.75
N LEU A 69 -5.17 12.97 -9.90
CA LEU A 69 -3.85 12.39 -10.16
C LEU A 69 -3.32 12.78 -11.54
N GLU A 70 -4.17 12.81 -12.56
CA GLU A 70 -3.75 13.27 -13.89
C GLU A 70 -3.28 14.71 -13.86
N ARG A 71 -3.98 15.58 -13.16
CA ARG A 71 -3.60 16.99 -12.96
C ARG A 71 -2.24 17.11 -12.30
N ILE A 72 -1.99 16.32 -11.24
CA ILE A 72 -0.70 16.29 -10.55
C ILE A 72 0.41 15.80 -11.48
N PHE A 73 0.22 14.64 -12.13
CA PHE A 73 1.25 14.05 -12.98
C PHE A 73 1.60 14.92 -14.18
N ARG A 74 0.64 15.63 -14.76
CA ARG A 74 0.87 16.61 -15.83
C ARG A 74 1.63 17.84 -15.35
N LYS A 75 1.27 18.38 -14.17
CA LYS A 75 1.95 19.51 -13.52
C LYS A 75 3.42 19.18 -13.23
N GLU A 76 3.69 17.99 -12.70
CA GLU A 76 5.05 17.49 -12.40
C GLU A 76 5.82 17.05 -13.65
N ARG A 77 5.22 17.15 -14.82
CA ARG A 77 5.82 16.79 -16.11
C ARG A 77 6.31 15.35 -16.18
N TYR A 78 5.67 14.44 -15.47
CA TYR A 78 6.00 13.01 -15.58
C TYR A 78 5.69 12.48 -16.99
N GLU A 79 6.46 11.49 -17.45
CA GLU A 79 6.23 10.81 -18.71
C GLU A 79 5.32 9.57 -18.50
N LYS A 80 5.61 8.86 -17.42
CA LYS A 80 4.92 7.63 -17.04
C LYS A 80 4.99 7.45 -15.52
N VAL A 81 3.89 7.02 -14.94
CA VAL A 81 3.73 6.74 -13.51
C VAL A 81 3.05 5.40 -13.32
N THR A 82 3.49 4.63 -12.34
CA THR A 82 2.71 3.53 -11.77
C THR A 82 2.30 3.92 -10.35
N ALA A 83 1.00 4.05 -10.13
CA ALA A 83 0.42 4.28 -8.81
C ALA A 83 -0.06 2.96 -8.22
N PHE A 84 0.18 2.75 -6.92
CA PHE A 84 -0.14 1.54 -6.19
C PHE A 84 -1.21 1.82 -5.15
N PHE A 85 -2.29 1.07 -5.24
CA PHE A 85 -3.45 1.19 -4.37
C PHE A 85 -3.70 -0.09 -3.60
N GLU A 86 -4.29 0.04 -2.43
CA GLU A 86 -4.93 -1.06 -1.73
C GLU A 86 -6.43 -0.97 -1.94
N PHE A 87 -7.00 -2.03 -2.50
CA PHE A 87 -8.44 -2.23 -2.64
C PHE A 87 -8.92 -3.02 -1.44
N ALA A 88 -9.72 -2.41 -0.59
CA ALA A 88 -10.17 -2.95 0.68
C ALA A 88 -11.66 -2.69 0.89
N GLY A 89 -12.28 -3.43 1.81
CA GLY A 89 -13.68 -3.39 2.15
C GLY A 89 -14.25 -4.79 2.32
N ALA A 90 -15.49 -5.01 1.96
CA ALA A 90 -16.14 -6.31 2.02
C ALA A 90 -15.25 -7.39 1.38
N ASN A 91 -15.15 -8.56 2.01
CA ASN A 91 -14.28 -9.66 1.59
C ASN A 91 -12.76 -9.48 1.78
N SER A 92 -12.28 -8.41 2.40
CA SER A 92 -10.90 -8.33 2.86
C SER A 92 -10.61 -9.40 3.93
N PHE A 93 -9.38 -9.96 3.91
CA PHE A 93 -9.07 -11.21 4.63
C PHE A 93 -9.30 -11.15 6.14
N ALA A 94 -8.74 -10.16 6.81
CA ALA A 94 -8.82 -10.09 8.27
C ALA A 94 -10.17 -9.59 8.75
N GLY A 95 -11.04 -9.32 7.82
CA GLY A 95 -12.43 -8.91 7.85
C GLY A 95 -12.96 -8.66 9.25
N LYS A 96 -13.57 -7.80 9.37
CA LYS A 96 -14.65 -7.17 10.08
C LYS A 96 -15.15 -6.06 9.16
N HIS A 97 -14.99 -6.30 7.85
CA HIS A 97 -15.29 -5.36 6.77
C HIS A 97 -16.53 -5.81 5.99
N GLU A 98 -17.32 -6.75 6.58
CA GLU A 98 -18.46 -7.39 5.89
C GLU A 98 -19.51 -6.38 5.42
N ASP A 99 -19.66 -5.28 6.16
CA ASP A 99 -20.61 -4.20 5.88
C ASP A 99 -19.92 -2.93 5.32
N GLU A 100 -18.64 -2.98 5.01
CA GLU A 100 -17.91 -1.82 4.50
C GLU A 100 -17.96 -1.77 2.97
N GLU A 101 -18.17 -0.58 2.42
CA GLU A 101 -18.03 -0.36 0.99
C GLU A 101 -16.59 -0.55 0.56
N HIS A 102 -16.41 -1.02 -0.68
CA HIS A 102 -15.09 -1.11 -1.27
C HIS A 102 -14.50 0.28 -1.51
N ILE A 103 -13.23 0.42 -1.16
CA ILE A 103 -12.46 1.64 -1.36
C ILE A 103 -11.10 1.33 -1.96
N VAL A 104 -10.54 2.31 -2.65
CA VAL A 104 -9.14 2.28 -3.10
C VAL A 104 -8.35 3.36 -2.36
N THR A 105 -7.20 2.99 -1.82
CA THR A 105 -6.32 3.88 -1.04
C THR A 105 -4.95 3.92 -1.67
N LEU A 106 -4.48 5.09 -2.10
CA LEU A 106 -3.16 5.27 -2.69
C LEU A 106 -2.08 5.08 -1.63
N PHE A 107 -1.22 4.08 -1.76
CA PHE A 107 -0.18 3.87 -0.76
C PHE A 107 1.24 4.11 -1.28
N ASP A 108 1.48 4.10 -2.60
CA ASP A 108 2.80 4.42 -3.16
C ASP A 108 2.73 4.84 -4.63
N VAL A 109 3.79 5.51 -5.11
CA VAL A 109 3.92 5.96 -6.50
C VAL A 109 5.34 5.71 -7.00
N GLN A 110 5.45 5.10 -8.18
CA GLN A 110 6.71 4.95 -8.90
C GLN A 110 6.71 5.80 -10.16
N VAL A 111 7.68 6.68 -10.27
CA VAL A 111 7.86 7.54 -11.44
C VAL A 111 8.95 6.97 -12.34
N PHE A 112 8.64 6.84 -13.62
CA PHE A 112 9.60 6.35 -14.62
C PHE A 112 10.92 7.13 -14.57
N LYS A 113 12.03 6.42 -14.58
CA LYS A 113 13.41 6.93 -14.44
C LYS A 113 13.76 7.55 -13.08
N LYS A 114 12.79 7.86 -12.22
CA LYS A 114 13.04 8.40 -10.88
C LYS A 114 12.95 7.34 -9.77
N GLY A 115 12.24 6.24 -10.04
CA GLY A 115 12.01 5.18 -9.05
C GLY A 115 10.80 5.45 -8.14
N MET A 116 10.79 4.77 -7.01
CA MET A 116 9.75 4.92 -6.01
C MET A 116 9.88 6.25 -5.28
N MET A 117 8.76 6.94 -5.10
CA MET A 117 8.73 8.21 -4.38
C MET A 117 9.12 8.03 -2.91
N LEU A 118 9.85 9.00 -2.36
CA LEU A 118 10.19 8.99 -0.94
C LEU A 118 8.97 9.37 -0.09
N PRO A 119 8.85 8.86 1.15
CA PRO A 119 7.62 8.96 1.94
C PRO A 119 7.20 10.41 2.21
N ARG A 120 8.11 11.31 2.50
CA ARG A 120 7.79 12.74 2.74
C ARG A 120 7.30 13.46 1.48
N GLU A 121 7.90 13.15 0.33
CA GLU A 121 7.46 13.67 -0.96
C GLU A 121 6.07 13.13 -1.32
N PHE A 122 5.83 11.84 -1.09
CA PHE A 122 4.54 11.18 -1.29
C PHE A 122 3.43 11.85 -0.45
N VAL A 123 3.65 12.01 0.85
CA VAL A 123 2.66 12.64 1.76
C VAL A 123 2.39 14.08 1.33
N LYS A 124 3.43 14.86 1.06
CA LYS A 124 3.28 16.26 0.63
C LYS A 124 2.50 16.40 -0.69
N MET A 125 2.69 15.45 -1.61
CA MET A 125 2.07 15.53 -2.94
C MET A 125 0.62 15.04 -2.96
N PHE A 126 0.31 14.04 -2.17
CA PHE A 126 -0.96 13.31 -2.27
C PHE A 126 -1.84 13.37 -1.01
N GLY A 127 -1.27 13.64 0.16
CA GLY A 127 -1.97 13.50 1.44
C GLY A 127 -3.24 14.34 1.58
N ASP A 128 -3.28 15.53 0.96
CA ASP A 128 -4.44 16.43 0.99
C ASP A 128 -5.33 16.31 -0.28
N VAL A 129 -4.98 15.42 -1.20
CA VAL A 129 -5.65 15.35 -2.52
C VAL A 129 -6.40 14.04 -2.69
N VAL A 130 -5.79 12.92 -2.29
CA VAL A 130 -6.37 11.59 -2.42
C VAL A 130 -6.26 10.85 -1.10
N ARG A 131 -7.09 9.83 -0.90
CA ARG A 131 -6.98 8.98 0.28
C ARG A 131 -5.64 8.23 0.27
N ILE A 132 -4.84 8.45 1.32
CA ILE A 132 -3.62 7.69 1.62
C ILE A 132 -3.80 6.94 2.95
N PRO A 133 -3.00 5.90 3.25
CA PRO A 133 -3.04 5.26 4.56
C PRO A 133 -2.71 6.24 5.68
N THR A 134 -3.36 6.09 6.82
CA THR A 134 -3.11 6.92 8.01
C THR A 134 -1.65 6.82 8.43
N ILE A 135 -1.04 7.97 8.72
CA ILE A 135 0.29 8.02 9.35
C ILE A 135 0.10 7.79 10.84
N LEU A 136 0.69 6.73 11.37
CA LEU A 136 0.56 6.32 12.77
C LEU A 136 1.76 6.69 13.61
N TYR A 137 2.94 6.83 12.98
CA TYR A 137 4.16 7.14 13.71
C TYR A 137 5.20 7.78 12.78
N GLU A 138 5.92 8.76 13.31
CA GLU A 138 7.12 9.33 12.70
C GLU A 138 8.25 9.32 13.73
N GLY A 139 9.35 8.66 13.41
CA GLY A 139 10.51 8.56 14.31
C GLY A 139 11.41 7.38 13.97
N ASN A 140 12.29 7.02 14.90
CA ASN A 140 13.14 5.84 14.75
C ASN A 140 12.34 4.57 15.06
N ALA A 141 12.49 3.55 14.23
CA ALA A 141 11.91 2.22 14.49
C ALA A 141 12.64 1.53 15.66
N ASN A 142 12.27 1.91 16.87
CA ASN A 142 12.82 1.38 18.12
C ASN A 142 11.97 0.21 18.66
N ILE A 143 12.48 -0.45 19.70
CA ILE A 143 11.82 -1.60 20.33
C ILE A 143 10.40 -1.25 20.82
N PRO A 144 10.17 -0.15 21.60
CA PRO A 144 8.82 0.19 22.03
C PRO A 144 7.81 0.38 20.90
N PHE A 145 8.22 1.04 19.82
CA PHE A 145 7.37 1.17 18.62
C PHE A 145 7.01 -0.19 18.01
N VAL A 146 8.00 -1.07 17.85
CA VAL A 146 7.77 -2.40 17.28
C VAL A 146 6.85 -3.24 18.17
N GLU A 147 7.02 -3.16 19.49
CA GLU A 147 6.17 -3.85 20.47
C GLU A 147 4.75 -3.33 20.42
N SER A 148 4.53 -2.01 20.37
CA SER A 148 3.19 -1.43 20.28
C SER A 148 2.43 -1.83 19.00
N VAL A 149 3.13 -2.07 17.89
CA VAL A 149 2.51 -2.62 16.70
C VAL A 149 2.15 -4.10 16.90
N ARG A 150 3.05 -4.88 17.48
CA ARG A 150 2.87 -6.33 17.66
C ARG A 150 1.75 -6.68 18.62
N ASP A 151 1.64 -5.95 19.71
CA ASP A 151 0.60 -6.16 20.73
C ASP A 151 -0.71 -5.42 20.41
N GLY A 152 -0.72 -4.57 19.37
CA GLY A 152 -1.92 -3.85 18.93
C GLY A 152 -2.21 -2.59 19.72
N SER A 153 -1.29 -2.09 20.55
CA SER A 153 -1.47 -0.89 21.37
C SER A 153 -1.14 0.41 20.61
N LEU A 154 -0.59 0.34 19.39
CA LEU A 154 -0.32 1.53 18.59
C LEU A 154 -1.63 2.22 18.22
N GLU A 155 -1.79 3.47 18.69
CA GLU A 155 -3.00 4.26 18.49
C GLU A 155 -3.31 4.47 17.00
N GLY A 156 -4.56 4.31 16.62
CA GLY A 156 -5.06 4.50 15.25
C GLY A 156 -4.76 3.35 14.28
N MET A 157 -4.02 2.33 14.69
CA MET A 157 -3.77 1.15 13.87
C MET A 157 -5.07 0.35 13.67
N THR A 158 -5.40 0.00 12.43
CA THR A 158 -6.61 -0.77 12.14
C THR A 158 -6.51 -2.20 12.66
N PHE A 159 -5.70 -3.07 12.02
CA PHE A 159 -5.55 -4.44 12.52
C PHE A 159 -4.30 -5.15 12.00
N GLU A 160 -3.94 -5.03 10.73
CA GLU A 160 -2.88 -5.87 10.13
C GLU A 160 -1.49 -5.51 10.65
N GLY A 161 -1.26 -4.24 10.98
CA GLY A 161 0.03 -3.72 11.38
C GLY A 161 0.40 -2.44 10.64
N VAL A 162 1.68 -2.25 10.36
CA VAL A 162 2.19 -1.04 9.70
C VAL A 162 3.15 -1.33 8.55
N VAL A 163 3.20 -0.42 7.59
CA VAL A 163 4.27 -0.32 6.59
C VAL A 163 5.14 0.88 6.92
N CYS A 164 6.39 0.62 7.23
CA CYS A 164 7.40 1.62 7.54
C CYS A 164 8.17 2.00 6.28
N LYS A 165 8.26 3.30 6.01
CA LYS A 165 8.98 3.85 4.87
C LYS A 165 10.00 4.87 5.36
N GLY A 166 11.25 4.74 4.93
CA GLY A 166 12.36 5.63 5.28
C GLY A 166 13.01 6.25 4.07
N ALA A 167 14.11 6.94 4.31
CA ALA A 167 14.97 7.49 3.28
C ALA A 167 15.69 6.37 2.48
N LEU A 168 16.59 6.75 1.61
CA LEU A 168 17.43 5.81 0.88
C LEU A 168 18.46 5.17 1.80
N ASP A 169 18.69 3.87 1.64
CA ASP A 169 19.77 3.15 2.32
C ASP A 169 21.15 3.51 1.70
N LYS A 170 22.22 2.94 2.26
CA LYS A 170 23.59 3.14 1.75
C LYS A 170 23.81 2.67 0.30
N ARG A 171 22.86 1.87 -0.24
CA ARG A 171 22.88 1.38 -1.61
C ARG A 171 21.91 2.15 -2.51
N ASN A 172 21.46 3.33 -2.06
CA ASN A 172 20.50 4.20 -2.77
C ASN A 172 19.14 3.52 -3.04
N ARG A 173 18.68 2.64 -2.15
CA ARG A 173 17.38 1.98 -2.24
C ARG A 173 16.44 2.51 -1.16
N PRO A 174 15.18 2.79 -1.48
CA PRO A 174 14.20 3.21 -0.48
C PRO A 174 14.04 2.15 0.61
N VAL A 175 14.19 2.55 1.86
CA VAL A 175 13.96 1.65 2.99
C VAL A 175 12.47 1.42 3.16
N ARG A 176 12.09 0.15 3.17
CA ARG A 176 10.72 -0.30 3.41
C ARG A 176 10.72 -1.60 4.16
N PHE A 177 9.96 -1.65 5.23
CA PHE A 177 9.69 -2.88 5.96
C PHE A 177 8.28 -2.86 6.55
N LYS A 178 7.78 -4.02 6.92
CA LYS A 178 6.47 -4.18 7.57
C LYS A 178 6.64 -4.74 8.96
N VAL A 179 5.81 -4.29 9.89
CA VAL A 179 5.63 -4.91 11.21
C VAL A 179 4.17 -5.31 11.30
N LYS A 180 3.93 -6.58 11.60
CA LYS A 180 2.57 -7.12 11.69
C LYS A 180 2.14 -7.28 13.13
N ASN A 181 0.85 -7.07 13.36
CA ASN A 181 0.18 -7.33 14.63
C ASN A 181 0.12 -8.84 14.88
N GLN A 182 0.36 -9.26 16.13
CA GLN A 182 0.36 -10.67 16.48
C GLN A 182 -1.04 -11.30 16.37
N ALA A 183 -2.07 -10.59 16.78
CA ALA A 183 -3.45 -11.09 16.65
C ALA A 183 -3.87 -11.31 15.19
N TRP A 184 -3.39 -10.47 14.26
CA TRP A 184 -3.60 -10.69 12.83
C TRP A 184 -2.86 -11.94 12.33
N LEU A 185 -1.60 -12.14 12.77
CA LEU A 185 -0.82 -13.34 12.43
C LEU A 185 -1.46 -14.61 12.96
N ASP A 186 -2.00 -14.59 14.18
CA ASP A 186 -2.69 -15.73 14.78
C ASP A 186 -3.95 -16.09 13.99
N ARG A 187 -4.72 -15.10 13.56
CA ARG A 187 -5.89 -15.27 12.70
C ARG A 187 -5.53 -15.82 11.31
N LEU A 188 -4.44 -15.34 10.74
CA LEU A 188 -3.90 -15.87 9.49
C LEU A 188 -3.53 -17.36 9.63
N LYS A 189 -2.86 -17.69 10.74
CA LYS A 189 -2.47 -19.06 11.05
C LYS A 189 -3.67 -19.97 11.28
N GLU A 190 -4.69 -19.51 11.99
CA GLU A 190 -5.94 -20.24 12.19
C GLU A 190 -6.61 -20.59 10.86
N LYS A 191 -6.69 -19.62 9.95
CA LYS A 191 -7.37 -19.80 8.65
C LYS A 191 -6.56 -20.60 7.64
N TYR A 192 -5.24 -20.38 7.55
CA TYR A 192 -4.39 -20.92 6.49
C TYR A 192 -3.20 -21.75 6.99
N GLY A 193 -3.09 -22.02 8.29
CA GLY A 193 -1.97 -22.80 8.85
C GLY A 193 -1.93 -24.26 8.39
N HIS A 194 -3.02 -24.76 7.83
CA HIS A 194 -3.10 -26.10 7.21
C HIS A 194 -2.38 -26.14 5.85
N ASP A 195 -2.15 -25.00 5.21
CA ASP A 195 -1.35 -24.83 3.97
C ASP A 195 -0.14 -23.94 4.26
N PRO A 196 1.05 -24.52 4.60
CA PRO A 196 2.22 -23.74 4.95
C PRO A 196 2.71 -22.81 3.83
N ALA A 197 2.55 -23.22 2.56
CA ALA A 197 3.01 -22.40 1.43
C ALA A 197 2.13 -21.16 1.27
N LEU A 198 0.83 -21.32 1.38
CA LEU A 198 -0.13 -20.21 1.35
C LEU A 198 0.07 -19.28 2.55
N TYR A 199 0.19 -19.84 3.76
CA TYR A 199 0.45 -19.08 4.99
C TYR A 199 1.70 -18.20 4.86
N GLU A 200 2.85 -18.74 4.45
CA GLU A 200 4.08 -17.97 4.28
C GLU A 200 3.99 -16.93 3.15
N SER A 201 3.18 -17.18 2.13
CA SER A 201 2.98 -16.21 1.04
C SER A 201 2.14 -14.99 1.45
N LEU A 202 1.29 -15.15 2.46
CA LEU A 202 0.37 -14.11 2.99
C LEU A 202 0.98 -13.39 4.21
N LYS A 203 1.87 -14.04 4.96
CA LYS A 203 2.60 -13.48 6.09
C LYS A 203 3.62 -12.41 5.66
#